data_22a408b8c85fd61ab8904fc59897123f
#
_entry.id   22a408b8c85fd61ab8904fc59897123f
#
_cell.length_a   1.000
_cell.length_b   1.000
_cell.length_c   1.000
_cell.angle_alpha   90.00
_cell.angle_beta   90.00
_cell.angle_gamma   90.00
#
_symmetry.space_group_name_H-M   'P 1'
#
loop_
_entity.id
_entity.type
_entity.pdbx_description
1 polymer ?
#
loop_
_entity_poly.entity_id
_entity_poly.type
_entity_poly.pdbx_seq_one_letter_code
_entity_poly.pdbx_strand_id
1 'polypeptide(L)'
;IIGESVLEEITPAFAFEQLSHMKGGPSIEVLLDLALGKDAAIATDAAKVLKTQVFLYEADMELLETAFKSGNQIAKELLESYAQAEFFTKLPEVEEKIEVVTYIAGVGDISTDLLSPGNQAHSRADRELHGKCMISEEAQAEIKELQKQNPDKRVMLIAEKGTMGVGSSRMSGVNNVALLIGKQASPYVPF
;
A
#
# COMPACT_ATOMS: atom_id res chain seq x y z
N ILE A 1 18.12 18.60 -23.41
CA ILE A 1 17.26 18.13 -24.51
C ILE A 1 16.40 17.03 -23.90
N ILE A 2 15.23 17.41 -23.44
CA ILE A 2 14.21 16.45 -22.99
C ILE A 2 13.62 15.91 -24.31
N GLY A 3 13.91 14.63 -24.61
CA GLY A 3 13.29 13.97 -25.72
C GLY A 3 11.77 14.05 -25.58
N GLU A 4 11.07 14.23 -26.69
CA GLU A 4 9.61 14.09 -26.77
C GLU A 4 9.24 12.66 -26.36
N SER A 5 9.14 12.42 -25.04
CA SER A 5 8.41 11.28 -24.56
C SER A 5 6.96 11.56 -24.86
N VAL A 6 6.36 10.77 -25.72
CA VAL A 6 4.91 10.69 -25.85
C VAL A 6 4.39 10.40 -24.45
N LEU A 7 3.80 11.40 -23.80
CA LEU A 7 3.06 11.19 -22.56
C LEU A 7 1.91 10.26 -22.93
N GLU A 8 1.99 9.00 -22.52
CA GLU A 8 0.83 8.12 -22.56
C GLU A 8 -0.30 8.86 -21.84
N GLU A 9 -1.46 8.90 -22.47
CA GLU A 9 -2.62 9.60 -21.90
C GLU A 9 -2.99 8.95 -20.59
N ILE A 10 -2.71 9.65 -19.48
CA ILE A 10 -3.01 9.15 -18.14
C ILE A 10 -4.51 9.15 -17.98
N THR A 11 -5.11 7.96 -17.95
CA THR A 11 -6.56 7.83 -17.70
C THR A 11 -6.88 8.16 -16.24
N PRO A 12 -8.08 8.70 -15.92
CA PRO A 12 -8.52 8.89 -14.54
C PRO A 12 -8.43 7.61 -13.70
N ALA A 13 -8.77 6.47 -14.27
CA ALA A 13 -8.68 5.17 -13.57
C ALA A 13 -7.25 4.84 -13.12
N PHE A 14 -6.28 5.02 -14.01
CA PHE A 14 -4.87 4.84 -13.67
C PHE A 14 -4.41 5.83 -12.60
N ALA A 15 -4.80 7.11 -12.71
CA ALA A 15 -4.44 8.12 -11.72
C ALA A 15 -4.99 7.77 -10.33
N PHE A 16 -6.25 7.34 -10.24
CA PHE A 16 -6.84 6.91 -8.98
C PHE A 16 -6.18 5.64 -8.41
N GLU A 17 -5.80 4.70 -9.26
CA GLU A 17 -5.02 3.53 -8.85
C GLU A 17 -3.69 3.95 -8.20
N GLN A 18 -2.94 4.83 -8.85
CA GLN A 18 -1.68 5.35 -8.28
C GLN A 18 -1.91 6.10 -6.96
N LEU A 19 -2.91 6.98 -6.89
CA LEU A 19 -3.26 7.70 -5.66
C LEU A 19 -3.67 6.75 -4.51
N SER A 20 -4.26 5.60 -4.83
CA SER A 20 -4.63 4.60 -3.81
C SER A 20 -3.42 3.95 -3.13
N HIS A 21 -2.29 3.88 -3.80
CA HIS A 21 -1.03 3.34 -3.27
C HIS A 21 -0.25 4.39 -2.47
N MET A 22 -0.46 5.66 -2.73
CA MET A 22 0.17 6.76 -2.01
C MET A 22 -0.59 7.03 -0.71
N LYS A 23 0.12 6.98 0.43
CA LYS A 23 -0.47 7.15 1.77
C LYS A 23 0.01 8.43 2.47
N GLY A 24 0.43 9.42 1.71
CA GLY A 24 0.92 10.70 2.21
C GLY A 24 -0.10 11.83 2.12
N GLY A 25 0.11 12.90 2.91
CA GLY A 25 -0.76 14.07 2.93
C GLY A 25 -1.10 14.65 1.55
N PRO A 26 -0.12 14.88 0.65
CA PRO A 26 -0.40 15.44 -0.67
C PRO A 26 -1.39 14.63 -1.52
N SER A 27 -1.36 13.29 -1.41
CA SER A 27 -2.33 12.46 -2.14
C SER A 27 -3.74 12.55 -1.54
N ILE A 28 -3.84 12.70 -0.23
CA ILE A 28 -5.12 12.90 0.47
C ILE A 28 -5.73 14.24 0.10
N GLU A 29 -4.93 15.32 0.10
CA GLU A 29 -5.39 16.65 -0.30
C GLU A 29 -5.95 16.65 -1.72
N VAL A 30 -5.24 16.05 -2.70
CA VAL A 30 -5.72 15.93 -4.08
C VAL A 30 -7.02 15.12 -4.15
N LEU A 31 -7.11 14.00 -3.41
CA LEU A 31 -8.31 13.18 -3.40
C LEU A 31 -9.51 13.90 -2.76
N LEU A 32 -9.30 14.71 -1.73
CA LEU A 32 -10.35 15.53 -1.11
C LEU A 32 -10.83 16.61 -2.05
N ASP A 33 -9.93 17.33 -2.71
CA ASP A 33 -10.26 18.35 -3.71
C ASP A 33 -11.11 17.76 -4.85
N LEU A 34 -10.75 16.58 -5.34
CA LEU A 34 -11.50 15.87 -6.37
C LEU A 34 -12.86 15.37 -5.85
N ALA A 35 -12.91 14.80 -4.64
CA ALA A 35 -14.14 14.27 -4.04
C ALA A 35 -15.17 15.37 -3.73
N LEU A 36 -14.71 16.56 -3.39
CA LEU A 36 -15.57 17.73 -3.13
C LEU A 36 -15.78 18.58 -4.38
N GLY A 37 -15.20 18.18 -5.51
CA GLY A 37 -15.29 18.89 -6.78
C GLY A 37 -16.67 18.79 -7.44
N LYS A 38 -16.80 19.45 -8.59
CA LYS A 38 -18.09 19.58 -9.31
C LYS A 38 -18.39 18.40 -10.23
N ASP A 39 -17.37 17.66 -10.65
CA ASP A 39 -17.56 16.50 -11.52
C ASP A 39 -17.98 15.29 -10.70
N ALA A 40 -19.23 14.88 -10.85
CA ALA A 40 -19.82 13.81 -10.04
C ALA A 40 -19.13 12.44 -10.24
N ALA A 41 -18.64 12.13 -11.44
CA ALA A 41 -17.95 10.87 -11.71
C ALA A 41 -16.58 10.85 -11.03
N ILE A 42 -15.80 11.91 -11.21
CA ILE A 42 -14.50 12.08 -10.56
C ILE A 42 -14.65 12.10 -9.04
N ALA A 43 -15.63 12.83 -8.51
CA ALA A 43 -15.90 12.91 -7.08
C ALA A 43 -16.22 11.53 -6.46
N THR A 44 -17.02 10.74 -7.16
CA THR A 44 -17.36 9.37 -6.73
C THR A 44 -16.13 8.46 -6.71
N ASP A 45 -15.27 8.52 -7.72
CA ASP A 45 -14.07 7.68 -7.78
C ASP A 45 -13.02 8.12 -6.75
N ALA A 46 -12.83 9.41 -6.55
CA ALA A 46 -11.98 9.95 -5.48
C ALA A 46 -12.47 9.50 -4.09
N ALA A 47 -13.79 9.56 -3.85
CA ALA A 47 -14.38 9.11 -2.59
C ALA A 47 -14.17 7.61 -2.34
N LYS A 48 -14.25 6.75 -3.37
CA LYS A 48 -13.92 5.32 -3.25
C LYS A 48 -12.49 5.10 -2.75
N VAL A 49 -11.54 5.86 -3.26
CA VAL A 49 -10.14 5.79 -2.82
C VAL A 49 -10.01 6.29 -1.39
N LEU A 50 -10.61 7.44 -1.05
CA LEU A 50 -10.57 8.00 0.31
C LEU A 50 -11.11 7.04 1.36
N LYS A 51 -12.19 6.29 1.08
CA LYS A 51 -12.74 5.26 1.99
C LYS A 51 -11.74 4.17 2.36
N THR A 52 -10.67 4.01 1.61
CA THR A 52 -9.58 3.04 1.91
C THR A 52 -8.39 3.65 2.65
N GLN A 53 -8.39 4.96 2.88
CA GLN A 53 -7.30 5.66 3.55
C GLN A 53 -7.52 5.66 5.06
N VAL A 54 -6.48 5.26 5.81
CA VAL A 54 -6.55 5.19 7.29
C VAL A 54 -6.32 6.54 7.95
N PHE A 55 -5.54 7.42 7.30
CA PHE A 55 -5.12 8.68 7.88
C PHE A 55 -5.77 9.86 7.16
N LEU A 56 -6.64 10.56 7.88
CA LEU A 56 -7.03 11.93 7.62
C LEU A 56 -6.50 12.81 8.75
N TYR A 57 -6.00 13.97 8.40
CA TYR A 57 -5.61 14.98 9.38
C TYR A 57 -6.85 15.69 9.92
N GLU A 58 -6.71 16.37 11.05
CA GLU A 58 -7.79 17.15 11.66
C GLU A 58 -8.38 18.17 10.68
N ALA A 59 -7.52 18.87 9.93
CA ALA A 59 -7.93 19.83 8.90
C ALA A 59 -8.78 19.19 7.78
N ASP A 60 -8.47 17.96 7.39
CA ASP A 60 -9.22 17.21 6.38
C ASP A 60 -10.62 16.86 6.89
N MET A 61 -10.73 16.47 8.16
CA MET A 61 -12.02 16.19 8.81
C MET A 61 -12.87 17.45 8.93
N GLU A 62 -12.28 18.59 9.31
CA GLU A 62 -12.98 19.89 9.37
C GLU A 62 -13.48 20.32 7.99
N LEU A 63 -12.70 20.06 6.93
CA LEU A 63 -13.10 20.32 5.55
C LEU A 63 -14.32 19.47 5.16
N LEU A 64 -14.30 18.17 5.47
CA LEU A 64 -15.43 17.26 5.22
C LEU A 64 -16.67 17.67 6.00
N GLU A 65 -16.54 18.03 7.28
CA GLU A 65 -17.65 18.51 8.09
C GLU A 65 -18.26 19.80 7.53
N THR A 66 -17.42 20.73 7.08
CA THR A 66 -17.88 21.99 6.48
C THR A 66 -18.63 21.73 5.19
N ALA A 67 -18.11 20.85 4.34
CA ALA A 67 -18.76 20.46 3.11
C ALA A 67 -20.11 19.74 3.37
N PHE A 68 -20.16 18.86 4.37
CA PHE A 68 -21.39 18.19 4.80
C PHE A 68 -22.43 19.19 5.29
N LYS A 69 -22.05 20.14 6.15
CA LYS A 69 -22.96 21.21 6.64
C LYS A 69 -23.51 22.08 5.51
N SER A 70 -22.78 22.21 4.40
CA SER A 70 -23.25 22.89 3.18
C SER A 70 -24.06 21.99 2.22
N GLY A 71 -24.33 20.74 2.60
CA GLY A 71 -25.19 19.82 1.87
C GLY A 71 -24.47 18.91 0.86
N ASN A 72 -23.12 18.82 0.91
CA ASN A 72 -22.37 17.93 0.03
C ASN A 72 -22.60 16.47 0.41
N GLN A 73 -23.17 15.69 -0.51
CA GLN A 73 -23.53 14.28 -0.28
C GLN A 73 -22.29 13.37 -0.18
N ILE A 74 -21.26 13.63 -0.97
CA ILE A 74 -20.00 12.86 -0.92
C ILE A 74 -19.30 13.05 0.44
N ALA A 75 -19.29 14.28 0.96
CA ALA A 75 -18.74 14.54 2.29
C ALA A 75 -19.51 13.77 3.38
N LYS A 76 -20.83 13.69 3.29
CA LYS A 76 -21.65 12.87 4.19
C LYS A 76 -21.25 11.41 4.13
N GLU A 77 -21.15 10.83 2.93
CA GLU A 77 -20.79 9.44 2.72
C GLU A 77 -19.38 9.11 3.26
N LEU A 78 -18.43 10.03 3.08
CA LEU A 78 -17.08 9.87 3.61
C LEU A 78 -17.06 9.89 5.15
N LEU A 79 -17.75 10.84 5.78
CA LEU A 79 -17.87 10.91 7.23
C LEU A 79 -18.53 9.65 7.81
N GLU A 80 -19.60 9.15 7.18
CA GLU A 80 -20.26 7.90 7.57
C GLU A 80 -19.32 6.70 7.43
N SER A 81 -18.58 6.61 6.33
CA SER A 81 -17.58 5.56 6.09
C SER A 81 -16.48 5.57 7.16
N TYR A 82 -15.98 6.74 7.53
CA TYR A 82 -15.01 6.87 8.62
C TYR A 82 -15.59 6.50 9.98
N ALA A 83 -16.81 6.91 10.27
CA ALA A 83 -17.48 6.55 11.52
C ALA A 83 -17.71 5.02 11.64
N GLN A 84 -17.88 4.33 10.53
CA GLN A 84 -18.02 2.88 10.45
C GLN A 84 -16.67 2.14 10.32
N ALA A 85 -15.57 2.86 10.23
CA ALA A 85 -14.22 2.34 10.02
C ALA A 85 -14.10 1.41 8.80
N GLU A 86 -14.76 1.76 7.70
CA GLU A 86 -14.74 0.98 6.44
C GLU A 86 -13.34 0.86 5.83
N PHE A 87 -12.41 1.75 6.20
CA PHE A 87 -11.01 1.68 5.81
C PHE A 87 -10.27 0.45 6.37
N PHE A 88 -10.81 -0.20 7.39
CA PHE A 88 -10.35 -1.51 7.81
C PHE A 88 -10.88 -2.55 6.84
N THR A 89 -10.06 -2.95 5.88
CA THR A 89 -10.39 -4.09 5.04
C THR A 89 -10.65 -5.31 5.91
N LYS A 90 -11.68 -6.09 5.56
CA LYS A 90 -11.88 -7.39 6.20
C LYS A 90 -10.60 -8.19 6.04
N LEU A 91 -10.01 -8.57 7.16
CA LEU A 91 -8.88 -9.48 7.14
C LEU A 91 -9.38 -10.82 6.57
N PRO A 92 -8.60 -11.45 5.69
CA PRO A 92 -8.94 -12.80 5.24
C PRO A 92 -8.98 -13.74 6.45
N GLU A 93 -9.88 -14.72 6.40
CA GLU A 93 -9.89 -15.79 7.40
C GLU A 93 -8.54 -16.48 7.43
N VAL A 94 -8.05 -16.77 8.64
CA VAL A 94 -6.80 -17.48 8.82
C VAL A 94 -7.04 -18.94 8.48
N GLU A 95 -6.35 -19.43 7.47
CA GLU A 95 -6.40 -20.84 7.10
C GLU A 95 -5.69 -21.69 8.17
N GLU A 96 -6.29 -22.82 8.55
CA GLU A 96 -5.67 -23.75 9.50
C GLU A 96 -4.31 -24.31 8.96
N LYS A 97 -4.19 -24.43 7.66
CA LYS A 97 -2.99 -24.91 6.98
C LYS A 97 -2.70 -24.07 5.75
N ILE A 98 -1.50 -23.51 5.72
CA ILE A 98 -1.00 -22.73 4.59
C ILE A 98 0.14 -23.50 3.94
N GLU A 99 0.00 -23.83 2.66
CA GLU A 99 1.10 -24.39 1.88
C GLU A 99 2.00 -23.25 1.41
N VAL A 100 3.30 -23.44 1.65
CA VAL A 100 4.29 -22.40 1.32
C VAL A 100 5.42 -22.99 0.49
N VAL A 101 6.03 -22.14 -0.32
CA VAL A 101 7.35 -22.33 -0.91
C VAL A 101 8.27 -21.26 -0.32
N THR A 102 9.44 -21.66 0.13
CA THR A 102 10.35 -20.77 0.85
C THR A 102 11.38 -20.13 -0.07
N TYR A 103 11.64 -18.84 0.15
CA TYR A 103 12.78 -18.13 -0.42
C TYR A 103 13.74 -17.77 0.72
N ILE A 104 15.00 -18.18 0.60
CA ILE A 104 16.02 -17.87 1.61
C ILE A 104 16.60 -16.50 1.31
N ALA A 105 16.22 -15.51 2.12
CA ALA A 105 16.68 -14.13 1.97
C ALA A 105 18.16 -13.92 2.37
N GLY A 106 18.70 -14.83 3.14
CA GLY A 106 20.11 -14.83 3.55
C GLY A 106 20.37 -15.80 4.69
N VAL A 107 21.63 -15.84 5.13
CA VAL A 107 22.11 -16.68 6.23
C VAL A 107 22.37 -15.83 7.46
N GLY A 108 21.95 -16.29 8.64
CA GLY A 108 22.01 -15.54 9.89
C GLY A 108 20.87 -14.53 10.01
N ASP A 109 21.03 -13.58 10.92
CA ASP A 109 20.01 -12.56 11.17
C ASP A 109 19.86 -11.59 10.00
N ILE A 110 18.64 -11.43 9.52
CA ILE A 110 18.28 -10.51 8.44
C ILE A 110 17.74 -9.22 9.02
N SER A 111 18.45 -8.12 8.77
CA SER A 111 18.07 -6.80 9.26
C SER A 111 16.78 -6.29 8.59
N THR A 112 16.03 -5.47 9.35
CA THR A 112 14.93 -4.68 8.78
C THR A 112 15.38 -3.70 7.70
N ASP A 113 16.67 -3.32 7.66
CA ASP A 113 17.22 -2.50 6.57
C ASP A 113 17.22 -3.22 5.22
N LEU A 114 17.29 -4.55 5.19
CA LEU A 114 17.14 -5.31 3.96
C LEU A 114 15.71 -5.21 3.41
N LEU A 115 14.73 -5.18 4.30
CA LEU A 115 13.30 -5.16 3.93
C LEU A 115 12.76 -3.75 3.71
N SER A 116 13.36 -2.75 4.35
CA SER A 116 12.97 -1.33 4.26
C SER A 116 14.17 -0.44 4.58
N PRO A 117 15.02 -0.15 3.58
CA PRO A 117 16.27 0.59 3.79
C PRO A 117 16.02 1.97 4.42
N GLY A 118 16.79 2.30 5.47
CA GLY A 118 16.68 3.56 6.18
C GLY A 118 16.99 4.78 5.32
N ASN A 119 17.94 4.66 4.40
CA ASN A 119 18.31 5.70 3.43
C ASN A 119 17.21 5.98 2.38
N GLN A 120 16.21 5.09 2.26
CA GLN A 120 15.05 5.23 1.38
C GLN A 120 13.77 5.61 2.16
N ALA A 121 13.91 6.12 3.39
CA ALA A 121 12.77 6.46 4.23
C ALA A 121 11.82 7.49 3.61
N HIS A 122 12.33 8.37 2.76
CA HIS A 122 11.54 9.38 2.03
C HIS A 122 10.52 8.77 1.06
N SER A 123 10.75 7.56 0.57
CA SER A 123 9.84 6.88 -0.36
C SER A 123 8.71 6.10 0.33
N ARG A 124 8.67 6.03 1.68
CA ARG A 124 7.72 5.18 2.43
C ARG A 124 6.25 5.57 2.26
N ALA A 125 5.98 6.82 1.90
CA ALA A 125 4.63 7.28 1.59
C ALA A 125 4.08 6.65 0.30
N ASP A 126 4.96 6.34 -0.66
CA ASP A 126 4.66 5.61 -1.88
C ASP A 126 5.11 4.15 -1.71
N ARG A 127 4.13 3.26 -1.49
CA ARG A 127 4.40 1.84 -1.21
C ARG A 127 5.06 1.12 -2.35
N GLU A 128 4.67 1.43 -3.59
CA GLU A 128 5.26 0.77 -4.76
C GLU A 128 6.70 1.19 -5.00
N LEU A 129 6.96 2.49 -4.86
CA LEU A 129 8.30 3.02 -4.96
C LEU A 129 9.19 2.44 -3.86
N HIS A 130 8.70 2.43 -2.62
CA HIS A 130 9.45 1.90 -1.49
C HIS A 130 9.66 0.38 -1.58
N GLY A 131 8.67 -0.36 -2.08
CA GLY A 131 8.78 -1.80 -2.31
C GLY A 131 9.91 -2.19 -3.27
N LYS A 132 10.23 -1.34 -4.24
CA LYS A 132 11.37 -1.55 -5.16
C LYS A 132 12.73 -1.42 -4.47
N CYS A 133 12.79 -0.80 -3.30
CA CYS A 133 14.03 -0.63 -2.54
C CYS A 133 14.36 -1.83 -1.64
N MET A 134 13.44 -2.78 -1.49
CA MET A 134 13.60 -3.96 -0.65
C MET A 134 14.48 -4.99 -1.36
N ILE A 135 15.41 -5.62 -0.63
CA ILE A 135 16.33 -6.64 -1.17
C ILE A 135 16.95 -6.22 -2.52
N SER A 136 17.55 -7.14 -3.29
CA SER A 136 18.03 -6.81 -4.63
C SER A 136 16.97 -7.04 -5.70
N GLU A 137 17.13 -6.39 -6.86
CA GLU A 137 16.25 -6.60 -8.01
C GLU A 137 16.27 -8.05 -8.50
N GLU A 138 17.43 -8.69 -8.45
CA GLU A 138 17.61 -10.11 -8.78
C GLU A 138 16.78 -10.98 -7.85
N ALA A 139 16.88 -10.76 -6.53
CA ALA A 139 16.10 -11.49 -5.54
C ALA A 139 14.59 -11.28 -5.72
N GLN A 140 14.16 -10.06 -6.03
CA GLN A 140 12.75 -9.79 -6.35
C GLN A 140 12.29 -10.55 -7.59
N ALA A 141 13.13 -10.64 -8.62
CA ALA A 141 12.82 -11.39 -9.84
C ALA A 141 12.73 -12.90 -9.55
N GLU A 142 13.65 -13.44 -8.77
CA GLU A 142 13.64 -14.86 -8.34
C GLU A 142 12.37 -15.20 -7.55
N ILE A 143 11.95 -14.32 -6.61
CA ILE A 143 10.72 -14.50 -5.83
C ILE A 143 9.49 -14.51 -6.74
N LYS A 144 9.43 -13.59 -7.71
CA LYS A 144 8.32 -13.54 -8.67
C LYS A 144 8.28 -14.78 -9.57
N GLU A 145 9.43 -15.29 -9.95
CA GLU A 145 9.50 -16.53 -10.72
C GLU A 145 9.08 -17.74 -9.89
N LEU A 146 9.48 -17.78 -8.61
CA LEU A 146 9.07 -18.82 -7.67
C LEU A 146 7.53 -18.82 -7.49
N GLN A 147 6.90 -17.64 -7.44
CA GLN A 147 5.45 -17.50 -7.39
C GLN A 147 4.77 -18.07 -8.65
N LYS A 148 5.29 -17.75 -9.83
CA LYS A 148 4.74 -18.25 -11.10
C LYS A 148 4.82 -19.76 -11.20
N GLN A 149 5.90 -20.36 -10.71
CA GLN A 149 6.11 -21.81 -10.69
C GLN A 149 5.23 -22.52 -9.65
N ASN A 150 4.73 -21.78 -8.66
CA ASN A 150 3.93 -22.34 -7.56
C ASN A 150 2.65 -21.50 -7.33
N PRO A 151 1.72 -21.46 -8.29
CA PRO A 151 0.56 -20.56 -8.24
C PRO A 151 -0.40 -20.87 -7.08
N ASP A 152 -0.41 -22.10 -6.60
CA ASP A 152 -1.28 -22.57 -5.50
C ASP A 152 -0.63 -22.45 -4.11
N LYS A 153 0.62 -22.00 -4.05
CA LYS A 153 1.38 -21.87 -2.79
C LYS A 153 1.70 -20.41 -2.50
N ARG A 154 1.85 -20.11 -1.22
CA ARG A 154 2.36 -18.80 -0.81
C ARG A 154 3.87 -18.80 -0.73
N VAL A 155 4.49 -17.70 -1.12
CA VAL A 155 5.94 -17.53 -0.90
C VAL A 155 6.16 -17.05 0.53
N MET A 156 7.10 -17.68 1.21
CA MET A 156 7.58 -17.29 2.53
C MET A 156 9.05 -16.91 2.46
N LEU A 157 9.39 -15.70 2.86
CA LEU A 157 10.78 -15.28 3.03
C LEU A 157 11.30 -15.79 4.38
N ILE A 158 12.44 -16.42 4.36
CA ILE A 158 13.07 -16.94 5.57
C ILE A 158 14.54 -16.53 5.67
N ALA A 159 15.05 -16.47 6.90
CA ALA A 159 16.47 -16.40 7.21
C ALA A 159 16.99 -17.81 7.51
N GLU A 160 18.05 -18.25 6.82
CA GLU A 160 18.70 -19.50 7.16
C GLU A 160 19.51 -19.33 8.45
N LYS A 161 19.22 -20.12 9.47
CA LYS A 161 19.92 -20.11 10.78
C LYS A 161 19.93 -18.74 11.49
N GLY A 162 18.84 -17.96 11.32
CA GLY A 162 18.71 -16.65 11.94
C GLY A 162 17.28 -16.18 12.02
N THR A 163 17.11 -14.93 12.39
CA THR A 163 15.82 -14.24 12.57
C THR A 163 15.57 -13.26 11.43
N MET A 164 14.35 -13.25 10.88
CA MET A 164 13.91 -12.23 9.93
C MET A 164 13.53 -10.95 10.64
N GLY A 165 13.98 -9.79 10.13
CA GLY A 165 13.54 -8.49 10.58
C GLY A 165 14.19 -8.00 11.87
N VAL A 166 15.43 -8.35 12.11
CA VAL A 166 16.20 -7.87 13.29
C VAL A 166 16.53 -6.39 13.16
N GLY A 167 16.34 -5.63 14.22
CA GLY A 167 16.67 -4.21 14.31
C GLY A 167 15.47 -3.32 14.58
N SER A 168 15.42 -2.14 13.95
CA SER A 168 14.31 -1.18 14.17
C SER A 168 12.98 -1.75 13.69
N SER A 169 11.93 -1.63 14.50
CA SER A 169 10.57 -2.00 14.10
C SER A 169 10.11 -1.13 12.93
N ARG A 170 9.91 -1.73 11.76
CA ARG A 170 9.52 -1.03 10.54
C ARG A 170 8.32 -1.70 9.88
N MET A 171 7.14 -1.13 10.09
CA MET A 171 5.92 -1.57 9.41
C MET A 171 6.09 -1.52 7.88
N SER A 172 6.90 -0.59 7.36
CA SER A 172 7.22 -0.51 5.94
C SER A 172 7.90 -1.78 5.41
N GLY A 173 8.69 -2.49 6.21
CA GLY A 173 9.26 -3.79 5.82
C GLY A 173 8.17 -4.84 5.59
N VAL A 174 7.18 -4.92 6.48
CA VAL A 174 6.01 -5.81 6.31
C VAL A 174 5.22 -5.45 5.05
N ASN A 175 4.98 -4.15 4.84
CA ASN A 175 4.27 -3.68 3.66
C ASN A 175 5.02 -4.04 2.37
N ASN A 176 6.34 -3.92 2.35
CA ASN A 176 7.16 -4.26 1.19
C ASN A 176 7.11 -5.76 0.89
N VAL A 177 7.22 -6.60 1.93
CA VAL A 177 7.06 -8.05 1.76
C VAL A 177 5.68 -8.38 1.21
N ALA A 178 4.62 -7.82 1.80
CA ALA A 178 3.25 -8.04 1.36
C ALA A 178 3.03 -7.58 -0.10
N LEU A 179 3.63 -6.48 -0.51
CA LEU A 179 3.57 -6.00 -1.89
C LEU A 179 4.29 -6.94 -2.85
N LEU A 180 5.48 -7.41 -2.49
CA LEU A 180 6.28 -8.30 -3.32
C LEU A 180 5.61 -9.66 -3.54
N ILE A 181 5.10 -10.28 -2.46
CA ILE A 181 4.48 -11.60 -2.51
C ILE A 181 2.97 -11.57 -2.80
N GLY A 182 2.40 -10.37 -2.98
CA GLY A 182 1.02 -10.17 -3.44
C GLY A 182 -0.04 -10.33 -2.35
N LYS A 183 -1.31 -10.27 -2.77
CA LYS A 183 -2.49 -10.33 -1.88
C LYS A 183 -2.62 -11.62 -1.06
N GLN A 184 -1.83 -12.63 -1.39
CA GLN A 184 -1.80 -13.91 -0.68
C GLN A 184 -0.82 -13.90 0.50
N ALA A 185 -0.17 -12.76 0.77
CA ALA A 185 0.65 -12.62 1.96
C ALA A 185 -0.19 -12.87 3.21
N SER A 186 0.29 -13.76 4.07
CA SER A 186 -0.34 -13.94 5.38
C SER A 186 -0.30 -12.60 6.13
N PRO A 187 -1.40 -12.16 6.76
CA PRO A 187 -1.37 -11.00 7.64
C PRO A 187 -0.49 -11.20 8.89
N TYR A 188 -0.06 -12.43 9.13
CA TYR A 188 0.82 -12.78 10.22
C TYR A 188 2.25 -12.91 9.72
N VAL A 189 3.02 -11.86 9.94
CA VAL A 189 4.47 -11.95 9.95
C VAL A 189 4.85 -11.96 11.42
N PRO A 190 5.27 -13.10 11.98
CA PRO A 190 5.88 -13.08 13.31
C PRO A 190 7.21 -12.32 13.19
N PHE A 191 7.30 -11.21 13.88
CA PHE A 191 8.56 -10.52 14.14
C PHE A 191 9.06 -10.93 15.52
#